data_20c1050c3f3f7d6dc26f8dfa21f0afb9
#
_entry.id   20c1050c3f3f7d6dc26f8dfa21f0afb9
#
_cell.length_a   1.000
_cell.length_b   1.000
_cell.length_c   1.000
_cell.angle_alpha   90.00
_cell.angle_beta   90.00
_cell.angle_gamma   90.00
#
_symmetry.space_group_name_H-M   'P 1'
#
loop_
_entity.id
_entity.type
_entity.pdbx_description
1 polymer ?
#
loop_
_entity_poly.entity_id
_entity_poly.type
_entity_poly.pdbx_seq_one_letter_code
_entity_poly.pdbx_strand_id
1 'polypeptide(L)'
;MEEKKDLLLVGHDGDYDTYEVMPSSVVDAVEGLQSEFITHYGHESASVFSDSESDEPTQTISINGKPYAYVPWGGDNLLPYHVQTLIGKNMVTSQCQQFNSLVCYGQGLQFFNRGTDDRATDPELRQFCLRNALHLQFWEQVTDMKYYFFSVLRITLSRDGTKIIQVRHQDACHCRFAPRKDGKSEYVIVANWRNVTPKTALVLPLLDEIDPYGDLMVRLGREADPATGTKRKMTKDRSFAIKCAIPTVGHSIYPVPYYYSIWLDAWYDIYRLIGTGKRYMIKNTAAPRWQVEIHKNYWNNICNEEAITDPVKRQERIKKERQMITEFCTKPENAGKAWITSYDTVLEGKEIRMVRVYALGADKKEGGNWSEDMGEAANSLCFAMGVHPNMVGATPGKTQMNNSGSDKRELFNLKQALEKAWHDVASVPYHVFMHFMGWDEKFDIKIPMIEMTTLDKNEEMEVKTQ
;
A
#
# COMPACT_ATOMS: atom_id res chain seq x y z
N MET A 1 -10.07 -20.78 -19.42
CA MET A 1 -8.60 -20.62 -19.55
C MET A 1 -8.00 -21.72 -18.71
N GLU A 2 -7.50 -22.76 -19.37
CA GLU A 2 -6.83 -23.91 -18.73
C GLU A 2 -5.52 -23.44 -18.10
N GLU A 3 -5.39 -23.59 -16.79
CA GLU A 3 -4.09 -23.45 -16.10
C GLU A 3 -3.14 -24.51 -16.68
N LYS A 4 -2.15 -24.07 -17.45
CA LYS A 4 -1.04 -24.91 -17.87
C LYS A 4 -0.36 -25.45 -16.61
N LYS A 5 -0.34 -26.75 -16.45
CA LYS A 5 0.41 -27.45 -15.40
C LYS A 5 1.90 -27.30 -15.71
N ASP A 6 2.60 -26.52 -14.92
CA ASP A 6 4.05 -26.33 -15.00
C ASP A 6 4.82 -27.51 -14.39
N LEU A 7 4.49 -28.72 -14.81
CA LEU A 7 5.20 -29.96 -14.49
C LEU A 7 5.91 -30.43 -15.75
N LEU A 8 7.21 -30.29 -15.77
CA LEU A 8 8.05 -30.84 -16.84
C LEU A 8 8.39 -32.29 -16.51
N LEU A 9 8.09 -33.20 -17.40
CA LEU A 9 8.54 -34.59 -17.31
C LEU A 9 10.06 -34.60 -17.57
N VAL A 10 10.86 -34.87 -16.54
CA VAL A 10 12.33 -34.82 -16.61
C VAL A 10 12.93 -36.18 -16.98
N GLY A 11 12.23 -37.27 -16.68
CA GLY A 11 12.70 -38.59 -17.01
C GLY A 11 11.59 -39.66 -16.97
N HIS A 12 11.70 -40.64 -17.85
CA HIS A 12 10.90 -41.84 -17.87
C HIS A 12 11.84 -43.03 -17.80
N ASP A 13 11.86 -43.72 -16.67
CA ASP A 13 12.65 -44.93 -16.47
C ASP A 13 11.70 -46.09 -16.23
N GLY A 14 11.21 -46.63 -17.33
CA GLY A 14 10.44 -47.90 -17.45
C GLY A 14 9.17 -48.03 -16.58
N ASP A 15 9.23 -47.67 -15.32
CA ASP A 15 8.15 -47.78 -14.33
C ASP A 15 7.90 -46.50 -13.53
N TYR A 16 8.69 -45.41 -13.74
CA TYR A 16 8.61 -44.13 -12.98
C TYR A 16 8.66 -42.93 -13.87
N ASP A 17 7.72 -42.02 -13.68
CA ASP A 17 7.73 -40.69 -14.26
C ASP A 17 8.26 -39.67 -13.24
N THR A 18 9.39 -39.05 -13.51
CA THR A 18 9.97 -38.01 -12.67
C THR A 18 9.57 -36.64 -13.21
N TYR A 19 8.87 -35.89 -12.40
CA TYR A 19 8.45 -34.53 -12.75
C TYR A 19 9.24 -33.51 -11.94
N GLU A 20 9.81 -32.53 -12.61
CA GLU A 20 10.38 -31.35 -11.97
C GLU A 20 9.33 -30.26 -11.88
N VAL A 21 9.15 -29.71 -10.66
CA VAL A 21 8.33 -28.52 -10.47
C VAL A 21 9.19 -27.32 -10.85
N MET A 22 8.88 -26.67 -11.94
CA MET A 22 9.59 -25.48 -12.34
C MET A 22 9.41 -24.37 -11.30
N PRO A 23 10.48 -23.88 -10.67
CA PRO A 23 10.40 -22.73 -9.76
C PRO A 23 10.14 -21.41 -10.47
N SER A 24 10.22 -21.38 -11.80
CA SER A 24 10.23 -20.18 -12.64
C SER A 24 9.00 -19.29 -12.45
N SER A 25 7.80 -19.85 -12.29
CA SER A 25 6.59 -19.03 -12.21
C SER A 25 6.47 -18.15 -10.95
N VAL A 26 7.17 -18.51 -9.87
CA VAL A 26 7.18 -17.71 -8.62
C VAL A 26 8.30 -16.68 -8.66
N VAL A 27 9.46 -17.04 -9.16
CA VAL A 27 10.61 -16.14 -9.31
C VAL A 27 10.30 -15.08 -10.37
N ASP A 28 9.77 -15.48 -11.53
CA ASP A 28 9.37 -14.57 -12.61
C ASP A 28 8.31 -13.56 -12.16
N ALA A 29 7.39 -13.98 -11.27
CA ALA A 29 6.36 -13.08 -10.73
C ALA A 29 6.93 -12.03 -9.77
N VAL A 30 8.05 -12.32 -9.11
CA VAL A 30 8.71 -11.41 -8.16
C VAL A 30 9.68 -10.49 -8.88
N GLU A 31 10.48 -11.03 -9.80
CA GLU A 31 11.34 -10.23 -10.67
C GLU A 31 10.51 -9.23 -11.52
N GLY A 32 9.32 -9.66 -11.96
CA GLY A 32 8.38 -8.79 -12.65
C GLY A 32 7.91 -7.59 -11.82
N LEU A 33 7.74 -7.75 -10.49
CA LEU A 33 7.28 -6.65 -9.62
C LEU A 33 8.39 -5.64 -9.28
N GLN A 34 9.60 -6.12 -9.01
CA GLN A 34 10.77 -5.24 -8.83
C GLN A 34 11.07 -4.48 -10.11
N SER A 35 11.06 -5.17 -11.26
CA SER A 35 11.29 -4.54 -12.55
C SER A 35 10.18 -3.54 -12.89
N GLU A 36 8.92 -3.83 -12.55
CA GLU A 36 7.79 -2.92 -12.75
C GLU A 36 7.97 -1.62 -11.95
N PHE A 37 8.32 -1.70 -10.64
CA PHE A 37 8.55 -0.50 -9.84
C PHE A 37 9.82 0.25 -10.29
N ILE A 38 10.94 -0.46 -10.51
CA ILE A 38 12.20 0.14 -10.98
C ILE A 38 12.03 0.77 -12.35
N THR A 39 11.26 0.17 -13.26
CA THR A 39 10.98 0.74 -14.58
C THR A 39 10.19 2.04 -14.47
N HIS A 40 9.20 2.09 -13.58
CA HIS A 40 8.39 3.29 -13.38
C HIS A 40 9.10 4.38 -12.56
N TYR A 41 9.92 3.98 -11.58
CA TYR A 41 10.64 4.88 -10.69
C TYR A 41 12.05 5.24 -11.21
N GLY A 42 12.76 4.27 -11.79
CA GLY A 42 14.16 4.43 -12.21
C GLY A 42 14.39 5.45 -13.32
N HIS A 43 13.39 5.68 -14.18
CA HIS A 43 13.45 6.77 -15.16
C HIS A 43 13.38 8.16 -14.52
N GLU A 44 12.77 8.28 -13.32
CA GLU A 44 12.72 9.55 -12.61
C GLU A 44 13.95 9.82 -11.74
N SER A 45 14.64 8.77 -11.26
CA SER A 45 15.82 8.99 -10.42
C SER A 45 16.95 9.74 -11.14
N ALA A 46 17.00 9.67 -12.46
CA ALA A 46 17.92 10.48 -13.26
C ALA A 46 17.45 11.93 -13.44
N SER A 47 16.14 12.19 -13.41
CA SER A 47 15.56 13.53 -13.58
C SER A 47 15.22 14.23 -12.27
N VAL A 48 15.01 13.46 -11.19
CA VAL A 48 14.70 13.97 -9.84
C VAL A 48 15.87 14.74 -9.23
N PHE A 49 17.10 14.47 -9.66
CA PHE A 49 18.33 15.10 -9.15
C PHE A 49 18.94 16.11 -10.12
N SER A 50 18.29 16.47 -11.21
CA SER A 50 18.79 17.53 -12.06
C SER A 50 18.44 18.90 -11.43
N ASP A 51 19.46 19.59 -10.96
CA ASP A 51 19.36 20.94 -10.40
C ASP A 51 19.02 22.01 -11.45
N SER A 52 18.88 21.63 -12.71
CA SER A 52 18.59 22.58 -13.79
C SER A 52 17.10 22.50 -14.19
N GLU A 53 16.41 23.63 -14.05
CA GLU A 53 15.02 23.81 -14.50
C GLU A 53 14.79 23.46 -15.98
N SER A 54 15.88 23.42 -16.77
CA SER A 54 15.87 23.09 -18.20
C SER A 54 15.74 21.59 -18.52
N ASP A 55 15.95 20.71 -17.56
CA ASP A 55 16.06 19.26 -17.79
C ASP A 55 14.85 18.45 -17.28
N GLU A 56 13.80 19.12 -16.77
CA GLU A 56 12.57 18.43 -16.38
C GLU A 56 11.89 17.82 -17.63
N PRO A 57 11.64 16.50 -17.66
CA PRO A 57 10.94 15.88 -18.76
C PRO A 57 9.55 16.50 -18.90
N THR A 58 9.22 16.98 -20.08
CA THR A 58 8.00 17.75 -20.30
C THR A 58 7.12 17.06 -21.33
N GLN A 59 5.84 16.90 -21.03
CA GLN A 59 4.82 16.44 -21.95
C GLN A 59 3.76 17.54 -22.14
N THR A 60 2.99 17.46 -23.21
CA THR A 60 1.97 18.45 -23.54
C THR A 60 0.62 17.80 -23.75
N ILE A 61 -0.42 18.39 -23.16
CA ILE A 61 -1.82 18.00 -23.36
C ILE A 61 -2.63 19.19 -23.87
N SER A 62 -3.53 18.93 -24.82
CA SER A 62 -4.45 19.96 -25.30
C SER A 62 -5.75 19.94 -24.49
N ILE A 63 -6.06 21.05 -23.80
CA ILE A 63 -7.29 21.20 -22.99
C ILE A 63 -8.07 22.39 -23.54
N ASN A 64 -9.30 22.18 -23.98
CA ASN A 64 -10.14 23.21 -24.60
C ASN A 64 -9.45 23.97 -25.75
N GLY A 65 -8.66 23.23 -26.56
CA GLY A 65 -7.94 23.79 -27.73
C GLY A 65 -6.66 24.58 -27.39
N LYS A 66 -6.24 24.61 -26.10
CA LYS A 66 -4.98 25.20 -25.68
C LYS A 66 -4.00 24.10 -25.26
N PRO A 67 -2.74 24.18 -25.70
CA PRO A 67 -1.70 23.27 -25.23
C PRO A 67 -1.24 23.68 -23.82
N TYR A 68 -1.10 22.71 -22.94
CA TYR A 68 -0.54 22.85 -21.59
C TYR A 68 0.60 21.87 -21.42
N ALA A 69 1.76 22.39 -21.06
CA ALA A 69 2.92 21.58 -20.71
C ALA A 69 2.80 21.08 -19.26
N TYR A 70 3.25 19.88 -18.99
CA TYR A 70 3.30 19.34 -17.63
C TYR A 70 4.49 18.41 -17.46
N VAL A 71 4.93 18.23 -16.23
CA VAL A 71 5.94 17.26 -15.85
C VAL A 71 5.23 15.94 -15.56
N PRO A 72 5.55 14.84 -16.27
CA PRO A 72 4.96 13.54 -15.98
C PRO A 72 5.42 13.02 -14.62
N TRP A 73 4.58 12.25 -13.94
CA TRP A 73 4.91 11.65 -12.67
C TRP A 73 5.19 10.15 -12.84
N GLY A 74 6.47 9.80 -12.92
CA GLY A 74 6.96 8.49 -13.31
C GLY A 74 7.15 8.34 -14.82
N GLY A 75 7.87 7.31 -15.23
CA GLY A 75 8.20 7.08 -16.64
C GLY A 75 6.98 6.97 -17.56
N ASP A 76 5.89 6.40 -17.06
CA ASP A 76 4.60 6.24 -17.75
C ASP A 76 3.54 7.25 -17.31
N ASN A 77 3.90 8.21 -16.48
CA ASN A 77 2.98 9.16 -15.86
C ASN A 77 1.92 8.53 -14.92
N LEU A 78 2.09 7.29 -14.50
CA LEU A 78 1.15 6.54 -13.66
C LEU A 78 1.71 6.11 -12.30
N LEU A 79 2.91 6.57 -11.92
CA LEU A 79 3.57 6.21 -10.66
C LEU A 79 2.66 6.30 -9.43
N PRO A 80 1.84 7.36 -9.20
CA PRO A 80 0.99 7.43 -8.02
C PRO A 80 -0.06 6.32 -7.96
N TYR A 81 -0.54 5.86 -9.10
CA TYR A 81 -1.48 4.73 -9.15
C TYR A 81 -0.80 3.39 -8.89
N HIS A 82 0.46 3.24 -9.32
CA HIS A 82 1.27 2.06 -8.99
C HIS A 82 1.55 2.00 -7.49
N VAL A 83 1.91 3.13 -6.87
CA VAL A 83 2.10 3.25 -5.42
C VAL A 83 0.85 2.81 -4.65
N GLN A 84 -0.33 3.32 -5.02
CA GLN A 84 -1.60 2.88 -4.40
C GLN A 84 -1.80 1.37 -4.50
N THR A 85 -1.54 0.82 -5.69
CA THR A 85 -1.70 -0.61 -5.97
C THR A 85 -0.72 -1.44 -5.14
N LEU A 86 0.55 -1.06 -5.09
CA LEU A 86 1.59 -1.77 -4.34
C LEU A 86 1.34 -1.74 -2.83
N ILE A 87 1.00 -0.57 -2.27
CA ILE A 87 0.60 -0.46 -0.86
C ILE A 87 -0.59 -1.38 -0.56
N GLY A 88 -1.62 -1.37 -1.42
CA GLY A 88 -2.82 -2.20 -1.23
C GLY A 88 -2.60 -3.70 -1.41
N LYS A 89 -1.56 -4.12 -2.14
CA LYS A 89 -1.21 -5.54 -2.33
C LYS A 89 -0.54 -6.19 -1.11
N ASN A 90 -0.09 -5.42 -0.13
CA ASN A 90 0.59 -5.92 1.06
C ASN A 90 -0.14 -5.43 2.32
N MET A 91 -0.57 -6.39 3.18
CA MET A 91 -1.36 -6.05 4.37
C MET A 91 -0.60 -5.24 5.41
N VAL A 92 0.72 -5.42 5.53
CA VAL A 92 1.55 -4.68 6.49
C VAL A 92 1.68 -3.23 6.06
N THR A 93 2.07 -2.99 4.79
CA THR A 93 2.22 -1.63 4.27
C THR A 93 0.90 -0.87 4.25
N SER A 94 -0.21 -1.55 3.88
CA SER A 94 -1.55 -0.97 3.91
C SER A 94 -1.95 -0.52 5.31
N GLN A 95 -1.73 -1.37 6.33
CA GLN A 95 -2.04 -1.04 7.72
C GLN A 95 -1.15 0.07 8.26
N CYS A 96 0.15 0.04 7.97
CA CYS A 96 1.08 1.11 8.37
C CYS A 96 0.70 2.45 7.76
N GLN A 97 0.30 2.46 6.49
CA GLN A 97 -0.09 3.69 5.80
C GLN A 97 -1.38 4.28 6.38
N GLN A 98 -2.37 3.42 6.66
CA GLN A 98 -3.60 3.84 7.33
C GLN A 98 -3.30 4.41 8.72
N PHE A 99 -2.47 3.72 9.50
CA PHE A 99 -2.04 4.16 10.83
C PHE A 99 -1.37 5.55 10.76
N ASN A 100 -0.41 5.75 9.88
CA ASN A 100 0.28 7.03 9.69
C ASN A 100 -0.70 8.16 9.34
N SER A 101 -1.68 7.90 8.47
CA SER A 101 -2.69 8.89 8.10
C SER A 101 -3.60 9.26 9.27
N LEU A 102 -4.04 8.27 10.06
CA LEU A 102 -4.91 8.51 11.21
C LEU A 102 -4.18 9.22 12.36
N VAL A 103 -2.92 8.88 12.62
CA VAL A 103 -2.11 9.56 13.64
C VAL A 103 -1.85 11.01 13.25
N CYS A 104 -1.56 11.26 11.97
CA CYS A 104 -1.41 12.62 11.44
C CYS A 104 -2.71 13.43 11.49
N TYR A 105 -3.86 12.79 11.29
CA TYR A 105 -5.15 13.44 11.45
C TYR A 105 -5.39 13.91 12.90
N GLY A 106 -4.90 13.15 13.91
CA GLY A 106 -5.06 13.46 15.32
C GLY A 106 -6.52 13.66 15.73
N GLN A 107 -6.83 14.76 16.39
CA GLN A 107 -8.23 15.17 16.70
C GLN A 107 -8.87 15.99 15.55
N GLY A 108 -8.17 16.10 14.41
CA GLY A 108 -8.60 16.88 13.26
C GLY A 108 -8.35 18.38 13.41
N LEU A 109 -8.69 19.11 12.36
CA LEU A 109 -8.54 20.56 12.30
C LEU A 109 -9.60 21.24 13.17
N GLN A 110 -9.18 22.03 14.13
CA GLN A 110 -10.05 22.72 15.08
C GLN A 110 -9.73 24.22 15.16
N PHE A 111 -10.75 25.02 15.46
CA PHE A 111 -10.64 26.47 15.60
C PHE A 111 -10.91 26.86 17.04
N PHE A 112 -10.06 27.71 17.59
CA PHE A 112 -10.11 28.22 18.96
C PHE A 112 -10.20 29.74 18.95
N ASN A 113 -10.78 30.31 19.97
CA ASN A 113 -10.72 31.76 20.15
C ASN A 113 -9.28 32.19 20.40
N ARG A 114 -8.85 33.27 19.74
CA ARG A 114 -7.46 33.70 19.78
C ARG A 114 -6.94 33.89 21.21
N GLY A 115 -5.81 33.28 21.50
CA GLY A 115 -5.16 33.37 22.80
C GLY A 115 -5.83 32.58 23.92
N THR A 116 -6.84 31.76 23.60
CA THR A 116 -7.51 30.87 24.57
C THR A 116 -7.54 29.43 24.09
N ASP A 117 -7.92 28.51 24.98
CA ASP A 117 -8.18 27.11 24.63
C ASP A 117 -9.68 26.83 24.44
N ASP A 118 -10.49 27.89 24.36
CA ASP A 118 -11.92 27.76 24.12
C ASP A 118 -12.21 27.58 22.63
N ARG A 119 -13.00 26.61 22.29
CA ARG A 119 -13.43 26.37 20.90
C ARG A 119 -14.21 27.55 20.35
N ALA A 120 -13.90 27.95 19.12
CA ALA A 120 -14.60 29.00 18.44
C ALA A 120 -16.07 28.61 18.17
N THR A 121 -17.00 29.49 18.59
CA THR A 121 -18.45 29.27 18.43
C THR A 121 -19.07 30.21 17.41
N ASP A 122 -18.28 30.98 16.67
CA ASP A 122 -18.74 31.95 15.68
C ASP A 122 -19.62 31.28 14.61
N PRO A 123 -20.84 31.80 14.34
CA PRO A 123 -21.79 31.20 13.41
C PRO A 123 -21.29 31.21 11.94
N GLU A 124 -20.58 32.26 11.51
CA GLU A 124 -20.07 32.38 10.14
C GLU A 124 -18.96 31.32 9.88
N LEU A 125 -18.02 31.23 10.81
CA LEU A 125 -16.98 30.19 10.76
C LEU A 125 -17.56 28.78 10.80
N ARG A 126 -18.50 28.52 11.71
CA ARG A 126 -19.18 27.22 11.80
C ARG A 126 -19.91 26.86 10.51
N GLN A 127 -20.63 27.82 9.92
CA GLN A 127 -21.33 27.59 8.66
C GLN A 127 -20.32 27.31 7.50
N PHE A 128 -19.21 28.02 7.47
CA PHE A 128 -18.14 27.78 6.50
C PHE A 128 -17.56 26.38 6.63
N CYS A 129 -17.22 25.96 7.86
CA CYS A 129 -16.70 24.61 8.15
C CYS A 129 -17.67 23.52 7.70
N LEU A 130 -18.99 23.69 7.98
CA LEU A 130 -20.01 22.72 7.59
C LEU A 130 -20.20 22.65 6.06
N ARG A 131 -20.29 23.79 5.39
CA ARG A 131 -20.49 23.84 3.93
C ARG A 131 -19.33 23.26 3.14
N ASN A 132 -18.13 23.36 3.69
CA ASN A 132 -16.92 22.86 3.07
C ASN A 132 -16.50 21.48 3.59
N ALA A 133 -17.20 20.93 4.60
CA ALA A 133 -16.82 19.68 5.27
C ALA A 133 -15.31 19.66 5.62
N LEU A 134 -14.80 20.73 6.24
CA LEU A 134 -13.36 20.95 6.41
C LEU A 134 -12.65 19.78 7.09
N HIS A 135 -13.33 19.08 8.02
CA HIS A 135 -12.79 17.89 8.68
C HIS A 135 -12.51 16.75 7.67
N LEU A 136 -13.36 16.58 6.66
CA LEU A 136 -13.15 15.59 5.61
C LEU A 136 -12.04 16.04 4.66
N GLN A 137 -12.04 17.32 4.25
CA GLN A 137 -10.98 17.88 3.40
C GLN A 137 -9.61 17.75 4.06
N PHE A 138 -9.52 17.98 5.38
CA PHE A 138 -8.30 17.79 6.14
C PHE A 138 -7.86 16.34 6.20
N TRP A 139 -8.81 15.40 6.38
CA TRP A 139 -8.48 13.96 6.38
C TRP A 139 -7.96 13.49 5.02
N GLU A 140 -8.62 13.88 3.93
CA GLU A 140 -8.16 13.60 2.56
C GLU A 140 -6.76 14.20 2.33
N GLN A 141 -6.54 15.43 2.76
CA GLN A 141 -5.26 16.13 2.64
C GLN A 141 -4.12 15.38 3.36
N VAL A 142 -4.29 15.03 4.63
CA VAL A 142 -3.23 14.33 5.37
C VAL A 142 -3.00 12.91 4.85
N THR A 143 -4.03 12.28 4.29
CA THR A 143 -3.89 10.99 3.64
C THR A 143 -2.98 11.10 2.42
N ASP A 144 -3.23 12.05 1.53
CA ASP A 144 -2.37 12.29 0.36
C ASP A 144 -0.95 12.68 0.77
N MET A 145 -0.81 13.51 1.80
CA MET A 145 0.51 13.88 2.33
C MET A 145 1.30 12.66 2.82
N LYS A 146 0.65 11.67 3.45
CA LYS A 146 1.31 10.45 3.90
C LYS A 146 1.64 9.49 2.74
N TYR A 147 0.85 9.52 1.66
CA TYR A 147 1.13 8.71 0.47
C TYR A 147 2.22 9.33 -0.42
N TYR A 148 2.14 10.65 -0.67
CA TYR A 148 2.90 11.29 -1.74
C TYR A 148 3.82 12.41 -1.26
N PHE A 149 3.82 12.71 0.04
CA PHE A 149 4.55 13.82 0.66
C PHE A 149 4.12 15.20 0.17
N PHE A 150 3.00 15.28 -0.51
CA PHE A 150 2.34 16.54 -0.82
C PHE A 150 0.82 16.36 -0.93
N SER A 151 0.12 17.47 -0.88
CA SER A 151 -1.31 17.56 -1.13
C SER A 151 -1.61 18.84 -1.89
N VAL A 152 -2.77 18.88 -2.55
CA VAL A 152 -3.24 20.05 -3.28
C VAL A 152 -4.64 20.42 -2.82
N LEU A 153 -4.83 21.67 -2.40
CA LEU A 153 -6.14 22.21 -2.08
C LEU A 153 -6.52 23.29 -3.08
N ARG A 154 -7.75 23.26 -3.53
CA ARG A 154 -8.34 24.31 -4.33
C ARG A 154 -9.14 25.25 -3.46
N ILE A 155 -8.82 26.53 -3.52
CA ILE A 155 -9.65 27.60 -2.97
C ILE A 155 -10.45 28.25 -4.11
N THR A 156 -11.72 28.60 -3.82
CA THR A 156 -12.58 29.30 -4.79
C THR A 156 -13.10 30.57 -4.15
N LEU A 157 -12.89 31.68 -4.84
CA LEU A 157 -13.32 32.98 -4.42
C LEU A 157 -14.78 33.28 -4.83
N SER A 158 -15.39 34.21 -4.13
CA SER A 158 -16.63 34.84 -4.54
C SER A 158 -16.48 35.58 -5.88
N ARG A 159 -17.59 35.89 -6.54
CA ARG A 159 -17.57 36.52 -7.86
C ARG A 159 -16.85 37.88 -7.87
N ASP A 160 -16.94 38.62 -6.77
CA ASP A 160 -16.28 39.87 -6.54
C ASP A 160 -14.82 39.75 -6.03
N GLY A 161 -14.38 38.51 -5.72
CA GLY A 161 -13.05 38.21 -5.20
C GLY A 161 -12.82 38.64 -3.76
N THR A 162 -13.87 38.95 -2.98
CA THR A 162 -13.74 39.48 -1.62
C THR A 162 -13.73 38.41 -0.54
N LYS A 163 -14.33 37.23 -0.78
CA LYS A 163 -14.42 36.14 0.16
C LYS A 163 -13.99 34.82 -0.47
N ILE A 164 -13.40 33.93 0.31
CA ILE A 164 -13.22 32.54 -0.07
C ILE A 164 -14.52 31.81 0.28
N ILE A 165 -15.18 31.23 -0.73
CA ILE A 165 -16.47 30.55 -0.57
C ILE A 165 -16.31 29.03 -0.48
N GLN A 166 -15.24 28.46 -1.06
CA GLN A 166 -15.04 27.03 -1.11
C GLN A 166 -13.57 26.68 -0.94
N VAL A 167 -13.33 25.62 -0.17
CA VAL A 167 -12.06 24.89 -0.07
C VAL A 167 -12.32 23.44 -0.43
N ARG A 168 -11.54 22.88 -1.35
CA ARG A 168 -11.68 21.51 -1.82
C ARG A 168 -10.33 20.84 -1.99
N HIS A 169 -10.17 19.67 -1.42
CA HIS A 169 -9.04 18.80 -1.69
C HIS A 169 -9.05 18.36 -3.17
N GLN A 170 -7.88 18.21 -3.74
CA GLN A 170 -7.67 17.65 -5.07
C GLN A 170 -6.73 16.44 -4.91
N ASP A 171 -7.22 15.26 -5.27
CA ASP A 171 -6.42 14.03 -5.16
C ASP A 171 -5.04 14.22 -5.80
N ALA A 172 -3.98 14.05 -5.02
CA ALA A 172 -2.61 14.27 -5.49
C ALA A 172 -2.28 13.38 -6.71
N CYS A 173 -2.80 12.14 -6.74
CA CYS A 173 -2.61 11.24 -7.88
C CYS A 173 -3.17 11.78 -9.20
N HIS A 174 -4.14 12.69 -9.13
CA HIS A 174 -4.74 13.36 -10.29
C HIS A 174 -4.01 14.66 -10.68
N CYS A 175 -3.08 15.16 -9.87
CA CYS A 175 -2.39 16.41 -10.11
C CYS A 175 -1.11 16.24 -10.93
N ARG A 176 -0.93 17.08 -11.95
CA ARG A 176 0.35 17.23 -12.68
C ARG A 176 0.68 18.71 -12.76
N PHE A 177 1.90 19.04 -12.43
CA PHE A 177 2.36 20.43 -12.35
C PHE A 177 2.98 20.87 -13.66
N ALA A 178 2.85 22.17 -13.95
CA ALA A 178 3.60 22.81 -15.02
C ALA A 178 5.11 22.71 -14.75
N PRO A 179 5.97 22.65 -15.78
CA PRO A 179 7.40 22.78 -15.61
C PRO A 179 7.72 24.04 -14.81
N ARG A 180 8.74 23.98 -13.94
CA ARG A 180 9.15 25.14 -13.17
C ARG A 180 9.79 26.18 -14.06
N LYS A 181 9.45 27.41 -13.77
CA LYS A 181 10.05 28.58 -14.38
C LYS A 181 10.41 29.54 -13.26
N ASP A 182 11.66 29.91 -13.16
CA ASP A 182 12.18 30.72 -12.05
C ASP A 182 11.84 30.08 -10.67
N GLY A 183 11.96 28.75 -10.55
CA GLY A 183 11.66 27.98 -9.34
C GLY A 183 10.16 27.74 -9.04
N LYS A 184 9.25 28.24 -9.88
CA LYS A 184 7.80 28.21 -9.63
C LYS A 184 7.03 27.52 -10.74
N SER A 185 6.06 26.70 -10.39
CA SER A 185 5.09 26.13 -11.34
C SER A 185 3.87 27.07 -11.45
N GLU A 186 3.50 27.45 -12.66
CA GLU A 186 2.43 28.41 -12.89
C GLU A 186 1.02 27.86 -12.66
N TYR A 187 0.83 26.56 -12.92
CA TYR A 187 -0.47 25.89 -12.83
C TYR A 187 -0.34 24.40 -12.51
N VAL A 188 -1.45 23.83 -12.07
CA VAL A 188 -1.63 22.38 -11.92
C VAL A 188 -2.78 21.92 -12.80
N ILE A 189 -2.59 20.79 -13.46
CA ILE A 189 -3.63 20.08 -14.24
C ILE A 189 -4.17 18.97 -13.39
N VAL A 190 -5.47 18.98 -13.12
CA VAL A 190 -6.17 17.96 -12.36
C VAL A 190 -6.98 17.11 -13.34
N ALA A 191 -6.63 15.84 -13.48
CA ALA A 191 -7.28 14.92 -14.41
C ALA A 191 -7.13 13.46 -13.96
N ASN A 192 -7.99 12.59 -14.45
CA ASN A 192 -7.77 11.15 -14.31
C ASN A 192 -6.76 10.68 -15.38
N TRP A 193 -5.50 10.53 -14.98
CA TRP A 193 -4.40 10.22 -15.91
C TRP A 193 -4.42 8.80 -16.46
N ARG A 194 -5.23 7.90 -15.90
CA ARG A 194 -5.48 6.57 -16.51
C ARG A 194 -6.29 6.68 -17.80
N ASN A 195 -7.20 7.67 -17.88
CA ASN A 195 -8.07 7.91 -19.03
C ASN A 195 -8.28 9.41 -19.20
N VAL A 196 -7.21 10.13 -19.55
CA VAL A 196 -7.30 11.59 -19.72
C VAL A 196 -8.13 11.95 -20.94
N THR A 197 -9.15 12.76 -20.72
CA THR A 197 -9.89 13.42 -21.81
C THR A 197 -9.80 14.92 -21.65
N PRO A 198 -9.66 15.67 -22.78
CA PRO A 198 -9.59 17.14 -22.72
C PRO A 198 -10.79 17.81 -22.05
N LYS A 199 -11.93 17.14 -22.03
CA LYS A 199 -13.17 17.66 -21.44
C LYS A 199 -13.25 17.53 -19.92
N THR A 200 -12.50 16.57 -19.34
CA THR A 200 -12.53 16.31 -17.89
C THR A 200 -11.35 16.88 -17.14
N ALA A 201 -10.33 17.36 -17.85
CA ALA A 201 -9.15 17.98 -17.25
C ALA A 201 -9.44 19.42 -16.82
N LEU A 202 -9.05 19.76 -15.59
CA LEU A 202 -9.17 21.08 -14.99
C LEU A 202 -7.78 21.69 -14.84
N VAL A 203 -7.58 22.89 -15.36
CA VAL A 203 -6.35 23.67 -15.15
C VAL A 203 -6.61 24.71 -14.07
N LEU A 204 -5.82 24.70 -13.02
CA LEU A 204 -5.89 25.64 -11.91
C LEU A 204 -4.59 26.43 -11.82
N PRO A 205 -4.63 27.76 -11.77
CA PRO A 205 -3.46 28.55 -11.40
C PRO A 205 -2.94 28.10 -10.04
N LEU A 206 -1.64 27.81 -9.95
CA LEU A 206 -0.98 27.43 -8.72
C LEU A 206 -0.45 28.68 -8.03
N LEU A 207 -0.72 28.82 -6.74
CA LEU A 207 -0.13 29.86 -5.92
C LEU A 207 1.30 29.50 -5.54
N ASP A 208 2.09 30.51 -5.21
CA ASP A 208 3.46 30.31 -4.74
C ASP A 208 3.50 29.35 -3.54
N GLU A 209 4.40 28.40 -3.56
CA GLU A 209 4.52 27.39 -2.47
C GLU A 209 5.05 28.02 -1.17
N ILE A 210 5.84 29.11 -1.25
CA ILE A 210 6.44 29.78 -0.09
C ILE A 210 5.50 30.85 0.47
N ASP A 211 4.96 31.71 -0.41
CA ASP A 211 4.04 32.80 -0.02
C ASP A 211 2.73 32.73 -0.83
N PRO A 212 1.86 31.74 -0.55
CA PRO A 212 0.60 31.61 -1.27
C PRO A 212 -0.37 32.77 -1.00
N TYR A 213 -0.28 33.43 0.16
CA TYR A 213 -1.13 34.56 0.47
C TYR A 213 -0.72 35.82 -0.31
N GLY A 214 0.55 36.20 -0.28
CA GLY A 214 1.06 37.35 -1.00
C GLY A 214 0.86 37.23 -2.51
N ASP A 215 1.12 36.01 -3.09
CA ASP A 215 0.85 35.78 -4.52
C ASP A 215 -0.65 35.93 -4.85
N LEU A 216 -1.54 35.44 -3.99
CA LEU A 216 -2.98 35.64 -4.17
C LEU A 216 -3.35 37.15 -4.16
N MET A 217 -2.79 37.92 -3.24
CA MET A 217 -3.05 39.35 -3.14
C MET A 217 -2.54 40.15 -4.36
N VAL A 218 -1.36 39.79 -4.87
CA VAL A 218 -0.80 40.33 -6.11
C VAL A 218 -1.70 40.00 -7.31
N ARG A 219 -2.13 38.77 -7.45
CA ARG A 219 -3.04 38.35 -8.55
C ARG A 219 -4.40 39.03 -8.49
N LEU A 220 -4.87 39.33 -7.31
CA LEU A 220 -6.10 40.11 -7.12
C LEU A 220 -5.92 41.62 -7.29
N GLY A 221 -4.69 42.10 -7.53
CA GLY A 221 -4.36 43.51 -7.69
C GLY A 221 -4.49 44.33 -6.40
N ARG A 222 -4.52 43.65 -5.24
CA ARG A 222 -4.60 44.32 -3.93
C ARG A 222 -3.23 44.82 -3.48
N GLU A 223 -2.19 44.04 -3.77
CA GLU A 223 -0.79 44.35 -3.47
C GLU A 223 0.03 44.54 -4.74
N ALA A 224 1.16 45.22 -4.63
CA ALA A 224 2.13 45.32 -5.70
C ALA A 224 2.99 44.06 -5.76
N ASP A 225 3.34 43.64 -6.96
CA ASP A 225 4.27 42.54 -7.18
C ASP A 225 5.65 42.89 -6.59
N PRO A 226 6.18 42.13 -5.63
CA PRO A 226 7.47 42.43 -5.00
C PRO A 226 8.64 42.53 -5.99
N ALA A 227 8.59 41.77 -7.10
CA ALA A 227 9.65 41.75 -8.11
C ALA A 227 9.62 43.00 -9.02
N THR A 228 8.44 43.54 -9.31
CA THR A 228 8.28 44.65 -10.28
C THR A 228 7.86 45.97 -9.63
N GLY A 229 7.43 45.96 -8.37
CA GLY A 229 6.89 47.11 -7.66
C GLY A 229 5.56 47.63 -8.21
N THR A 230 4.93 46.93 -9.15
CA THR A 230 3.72 47.38 -9.83
C THR A 230 2.51 46.56 -9.43
N LYS A 231 1.34 47.23 -9.32
CA LYS A 231 0.06 46.50 -9.10
C LYS A 231 -0.44 45.94 -10.42
N ARG A 232 -0.75 44.65 -10.42
CA ARG A 232 -1.37 43.99 -11.57
C ARG A 232 -2.87 44.26 -11.60
N LYS A 233 -3.46 44.17 -12.80
CA LYS A 233 -4.93 44.14 -12.91
C LYS A 233 -5.45 42.85 -12.34
N MET A 234 -6.56 42.91 -11.57
CA MET A 234 -7.21 41.72 -11.00
C MET A 234 -7.45 40.64 -12.04
N THR A 235 -7.02 39.40 -11.72
CA THR A 235 -7.23 38.24 -12.58
C THR A 235 -8.72 37.90 -12.72
N LYS A 236 -9.06 37.26 -13.84
CA LYS A 236 -10.41 36.71 -14.05
C LYS A 236 -10.62 35.38 -13.34
N ASP A 237 -9.54 34.73 -12.95
CA ASP A 237 -9.59 33.42 -12.27
C ASP A 237 -10.21 33.63 -10.88
N ARG A 238 -11.02 32.66 -10.50
CA ARG A 238 -11.70 32.64 -9.19
C ARG A 238 -11.35 31.37 -8.39
N SER A 239 -10.63 30.44 -8.98
CA SER A 239 -10.15 29.23 -8.32
C SER A 239 -8.65 29.14 -8.46
N PHE A 240 -7.98 28.83 -7.35
CA PHE A 240 -6.53 28.72 -7.27
C PHE A 240 -6.18 27.44 -6.54
N ALA A 241 -5.05 26.83 -6.86
CA ALA A 241 -4.50 25.70 -6.16
C ALA A 241 -3.41 26.15 -5.19
N ILE A 242 -3.37 25.51 -4.02
CA ILE A 242 -2.29 25.62 -3.04
C ILE A 242 -1.68 24.24 -2.92
N LYS A 243 -0.39 24.10 -3.16
CA LYS A 243 0.38 22.88 -2.95
C LYS A 243 1.04 22.95 -1.58
N CYS A 244 0.85 21.89 -0.80
CA CYS A 244 1.52 21.70 0.49
C CYS A 244 2.46 20.52 0.31
N ALA A 245 3.77 20.76 0.30
CA ALA A 245 4.78 19.72 0.07
C ALA A 245 5.68 19.58 1.29
N ILE A 246 5.91 18.32 1.69
CA ILE A 246 6.91 17.99 2.71
C ILE A 246 8.29 18.14 2.10
N PRO A 247 9.22 18.85 2.75
CA PRO A 247 10.57 18.99 2.26
C PRO A 247 11.25 17.61 2.09
N THR A 248 11.74 17.35 0.90
CA THR A 248 12.56 16.17 0.58
C THR A 248 13.88 16.62 -0.07
N VAL A 249 14.88 15.76 -0.05
CA VAL A 249 16.17 16.04 -0.69
C VAL A 249 15.96 16.25 -2.18
N GLY A 250 16.64 17.27 -2.77
CA GLY A 250 16.62 17.53 -4.21
C GLY A 250 15.47 18.42 -4.69
N HIS A 251 14.56 18.87 -3.82
CA HIS A 251 13.44 19.79 -4.17
C HIS A 251 12.72 19.47 -5.49
N SER A 252 12.50 18.18 -5.76
CA SER A 252 11.80 17.77 -6.97
C SER A 252 10.36 18.29 -6.99
N ILE A 253 9.80 18.41 -8.20
CA ILE A 253 8.40 18.87 -8.37
C ILE A 253 7.40 17.92 -7.69
N TYR A 254 7.73 16.62 -7.67
CA TYR A 254 7.05 15.58 -6.90
C TYR A 254 7.97 15.11 -5.79
N PRO A 255 7.68 15.40 -4.51
CA PRO A 255 8.49 14.90 -3.40
C PRO A 255 8.58 13.38 -3.43
N VAL A 256 9.74 12.83 -3.09
CA VAL A 256 10.00 11.39 -3.02
C VAL A 256 9.80 10.89 -1.60
N PRO A 257 8.76 10.09 -1.31
CA PRO A 257 8.53 9.53 0.01
C PRO A 257 9.65 8.58 0.43
N TYR A 258 10.18 8.76 1.65
CA TYR A 258 11.27 7.91 2.16
C TYR A 258 10.90 6.43 2.23
N TYR A 259 9.64 6.10 2.44
CA TYR A 259 9.18 4.72 2.50
C TYR A 259 9.21 4.00 1.14
N TYR A 260 9.51 4.68 0.03
CA TYR A 260 9.70 4.01 -1.27
C TYR A 260 10.85 3.01 -1.24
N SER A 261 11.75 3.11 -0.24
CA SER A 261 12.77 2.10 0.04
C SER A 261 12.21 0.68 0.20
N ILE A 262 10.94 0.50 0.59
CA ILE A 262 10.31 -0.83 0.71
C ILE A 262 10.29 -1.62 -0.59
N TRP A 263 10.27 -0.93 -1.74
CA TRP A 263 10.26 -1.55 -3.06
C TRP A 263 11.65 -1.64 -3.69
N LEU A 264 12.63 -0.91 -3.13
CA LEU A 264 14.02 -0.96 -3.56
C LEU A 264 14.81 -2.01 -2.79
N ASP A 265 14.27 -2.47 -1.66
CA ASP A 265 14.81 -3.53 -0.83
C ASP A 265 13.99 -4.82 -1.01
N ALA A 266 14.63 -5.97 -0.79
CA ALA A 266 14.04 -7.29 -1.02
C ALA A 266 12.89 -7.66 -0.05
N TRP A 267 12.72 -6.96 1.09
CA TRP A 267 11.79 -7.37 2.15
C TRP A 267 10.32 -7.37 1.74
N TYR A 268 9.92 -6.48 0.85
CA TYR A 268 8.55 -6.46 0.31
C TYR A 268 8.24 -7.74 -0.48
N ASP A 269 9.18 -8.16 -1.30
CA ASP A 269 9.04 -9.34 -2.14
C ASP A 269 9.19 -10.63 -1.33
N ILE A 270 10.13 -10.69 -0.38
CA ILE A 270 10.27 -11.81 0.57
C ILE A 270 8.95 -12.05 1.30
N TYR A 271 8.31 -11.01 1.83
CA TYR A 271 7.00 -11.14 2.49
C TYR A 271 5.95 -11.77 1.57
N ARG A 272 5.87 -11.35 0.33
CA ARG A 272 4.92 -11.87 -0.66
C ARG A 272 5.26 -13.30 -1.10
N LEU A 273 6.54 -13.59 -1.28
CA LEU A 273 7.03 -14.94 -1.61
C LEU A 273 6.68 -15.95 -0.53
N ILE A 274 6.91 -15.62 0.75
CA ILE A 274 6.55 -16.48 1.88
C ILE A 274 5.04 -16.79 1.86
N GLY A 275 4.20 -15.78 1.67
CA GLY A 275 2.75 -15.96 1.57
C GLY A 275 2.34 -16.86 0.40
N THR A 276 2.96 -16.63 -0.76
CA THR A 276 2.73 -17.42 -1.96
C THR A 276 3.23 -18.86 -1.80
N GLY A 277 4.43 -19.05 -1.30
CA GLY A 277 5.01 -20.36 -1.02
C GLY A 277 4.17 -21.18 -0.04
N LYS A 278 3.73 -20.55 1.08
CA LYS A 278 2.80 -21.20 2.02
C LYS A 278 1.48 -21.61 1.36
N ARG A 279 0.92 -20.75 0.50
CA ARG A 279 -0.30 -21.08 -0.24
C ARG A 279 -0.12 -22.32 -1.11
N TYR A 280 0.97 -22.37 -1.87
CA TYR A 280 1.27 -23.55 -2.69
C TYR A 280 1.59 -24.78 -1.84
N MET A 281 2.33 -24.61 -0.77
CA MET A 281 2.63 -25.70 0.17
C MET A 281 1.34 -26.29 0.76
N ILE A 282 0.42 -25.46 1.25
CA ILE A 282 -0.87 -25.89 1.78
C ILE A 282 -1.71 -26.54 0.67
N LYS A 283 -1.75 -25.94 -0.53
CA LYS A 283 -2.48 -26.50 -1.67
C LYS A 283 -1.92 -27.88 -2.07
N ASN A 284 -0.60 -28.05 -2.01
CA ASN A 284 0.07 -29.31 -2.33
C ASN A 284 0.07 -30.31 -1.17
N THR A 285 0.04 -29.84 0.10
CA THR A 285 -0.01 -30.71 1.29
C THR A 285 -1.42 -31.24 1.56
N ALA A 286 -2.44 -30.62 0.99
CA ALA A 286 -3.80 -31.16 0.97
C ALA A 286 -3.91 -32.45 0.14
N ALA A 287 -2.91 -32.76 -0.71
CA ALA A 287 -2.71 -34.06 -1.30
C ALA A 287 -1.77 -34.86 -0.39
N PRO A 288 -2.23 -35.97 0.24
CA PRO A 288 -1.37 -36.78 1.07
C PRO A 288 -0.18 -37.27 0.22
N ARG A 289 1.03 -37.00 0.69
CA ARG A 289 2.26 -37.47 0.07
C ARG A 289 2.50 -38.88 0.57
N TRP A 290 1.99 -39.86 -0.16
CA TRP A 290 2.14 -41.22 0.17
C TRP A 290 2.98 -41.93 -0.90
N GLN A 291 4.01 -42.65 -0.47
CA GLN A 291 4.65 -43.70 -1.30
C GLN A 291 3.93 -44.99 -1.03
N VAL A 292 3.28 -45.54 -2.04
CA VAL A 292 2.60 -46.84 -1.95
C VAL A 292 3.42 -47.89 -2.72
N GLU A 293 4.06 -48.78 -1.99
CA GLU A 293 4.78 -49.89 -2.56
C GLU A 293 3.86 -51.09 -2.64
N ILE A 294 3.69 -51.63 -3.83
CA ILE A 294 2.81 -52.74 -4.09
C ILE A 294 3.63 -53.94 -4.64
N HIS A 295 3.56 -55.07 -3.96
CA HIS A 295 4.26 -56.29 -4.38
C HIS A 295 3.71 -56.75 -5.73
N LYS A 296 4.59 -57.22 -6.67
CA LYS A 296 4.16 -57.62 -8.02
C LYS A 296 3.11 -58.74 -8.00
N ASN A 297 3.16 -59.66 -7.04
CA ASN A 297 2.17 -60.73 -6.90
C ASN A 297 0.78 -60.24 -6.48
N TYR A 298 0.64 -59.08 -5.88
CA TYR A 298 -0.64 -58.50 -5.50
C TYR A 298 -1.60 -58.37 -6.69
N TRP A 299 -1.10 -57.92 -7.81
CA TRP A 299 -1.87 -57.78 -9.04
C TRP A 299 -2.32 -59.09 -9.62
N ASN A 300 -1.44 -60.13 -9.53
CA ASN A 300 -1.75 -61.46 -9.97
C ASN A 300 -2.80 -62.12 -9.06
N ASN A 301 -2.69 -61.94 -7.74
CA ASN A 301 -3.60 -62.51 -6.78
C ASN A 301 -5.03 -61.97 -6.97
N ILE A 302 -5.21 -60.65 -7.07
CA ILE A 302 -6.52 -60.03 -7.32
C ILE A 302 -7.15 -60.55 -8.61
N CYS A 303 -6.39 -60.61 -9.69
CA CYS A 303 -6.91 -61.10 -10.97
C CYS A 303 -7.23 -62.58 -10.95
N ASN A 304 -6.49 -63.39 -10.20
CA ASN A 304 -6.73 -64.83 -10.07
C ASN A 304 -7.93 -65.10 -9.17
N GLU A 305 -8.11 -64.39 -8.06
CA GLU A 305 -9.27 -64.50 -7.19
C GLU A 305 -10.58 -64.15 -7.93
N GLU A 306 -10.54 -63.16 -8.82
CA GLU A 306 -11.68 -62.78 -9.66
C GLU A 306 -11.79 -63.62 -10.96
N ALA A 307 -10.96 -64.68 -11.14
CA ALA A 307 -10.91 -65.53 -12.32
C ALA A 307 -10.80 -64.79 -13.67
N ILE A 308 -10.11 -63.65 -13.70
CA ILE A 308 -9.90 -62.83 -14.91
C ILE A 308 -8.72 -63.41 -15.70
N THR A 309 -8.98 -64.02 -16.81
CA THR A 309 -7.96 -64.63 -17.71
C THR A 309 -7.61 -63.76 -18.90
N ASP A 310 -8.50 -62.88 -19.31
CA ASP A 310 -8.33 -61.95 -20.44
C ASP A 310 -7.31 -60.87 -20.10
N PRO A 311 -6.22 -60.69 -20.91
CA PRO A 311 -5.19 -59.66 -20.65
C PRO A 311 -5.73 -58.24 -20.59
N VAL A 312 -6.72 -57.90 -21.43
CA VAL A 312 -7.29 -56.56 -21.48
C VAL A 312 -8.08 -56.26 -20.21
N LYS A 313 -8.90 -57.19 -19.78
CA LYS A 313 -9.67 -57.08 -18.51
C LYS A 313 -8.78 -57.03 -17.28
N ARG A 314 -7.63 -57.76 -17.30
CA ARG A 314 -6.62 -57.71 -16.25
C ARG A 314 -6.05 -56.29 -16.11
N GLN A 315 -5.67 -55.67 -17.22
CA GLN A 315 -5.17 -54.25 -17.19
C GLN A 315 -6.23 -53.28 -16.69
N GLU A 316 -7.47 -53.41 -17.12
CA GLU A 316 -8.56 -52.56 -16.63
C GLU A 316 -8.79 -52.74 -15.13
N ARG A 317 -8.72 -53.96 -14.63
CA ARG A 317 -8.88 -54.26 -13.20
C ARG A 317 -7.74 -53.64 -12.37
N ILE A 318 -6.51 -53.81 -12.84
CA ILE A 318 -5.31 -53.19 -12.21
C ILE A 318 -5.42 -51.67 -12.20
N LYS A 319 -5.86 -51.07 -13.30
CA LYS A 319 -6.07 -49.61 -13.39
C LYS A 319 -7.11 -49.13 -12.40
N LYS A 320 -8.23 -49.84 -12.27
CA LYS A 320 -9.28 -49.58 -11.26
C LYS A 320 -8.75 -49.62 -9.84
N GLU A 321 -7.96 -50.66 -9.52
CA GLU A 321 -7.39 -50.82 -8.17
C GLU A 321 -6.39 -49.71 -7.86
N ARG A 322 -5.49 -49.39 -8.80
CA ARG A 322 -4.58 -48.22 -8.65
C ARG A 322 -5.34 -46.94 -8.40
N GLN A 323 -6.42 -46.74 -9.12
CA GLN A 323 -7.26 -45.52 -8.93
C GLN A 323 -7.90 -45.50 -7.55
N MET A 324 -8.44 -46.65 -7.04
CA MET A 324 -9.00 -46.73 -5.69
C MET A 324 -7.95 -46.42 -4.61
N ILE A 325 -6.74 -46.97 -4.75
CA ILE A 325 -5.62 -46.72 -3.83
C ILE A 325 -5.26 -45.24 -3.84
N THR A 326 -5.12 -44.66 -5.04
CA THR A 326 -4.81 -43.23 -5.19
C THR A 326 -5.90 -42.36 -4.59
N GLU A 327 -7.17 -42.64 -4.88
CA GLU A 327 -8.30 -41.90 -4.33
C GLU A 327 -8.40 -42.04 -2.80
N PHE A 328 -8.10 -43.21 -2.24
CA PHE A 328 -8.06 -43.39 -0.80
C PHE A 328 -6.98 -42.50 -0.16
N CYS A 329 -5.78 -42.49 -0.73
CA CYS A 329 -4.65 -41.71 -0.22
C CYS A 329 -4.77 -40.21 -0.44
N THR A 330 -5.52 -39.74 -1.47
CA THR A 330 -5.53 -38.34 -1.89
C THR A 330 -6.80 -37.57 -1.54
N LYS A 331 -7.93 -38.25 -1.33
CA LYS A 331 -9.20 -37.56 -1.01
C LYS A 331 -9.24 -37.11 0.44
N PRO A 332 -9.52 -35.80 0.71
CA PRO A 332 -9.62 -35.26 2.07
C PRO A 332 -10.65 -35.98 2.95
N GLU A 333 -11.70 -36.52 2.33
CA GLU A 333 -12.78 -37.26 2.98
C GLU A 333 -12.34 -38.59 3.62
N ASN A 334 -11.15 -39.06 3.26
CA ASN A 334 -10.54 -40.26 3.79
C ASN A 334 -9.52 -39.98 4.90
N ALA A 335 -9.32 -38.70 5.26
CA ALA A 335 -8.45 -38.32 6.36
C ALA A 335 -8.91 -38.99 7.67
N GLY A 336 -8.02 -39.72 8.32
CA GLY A 336 -8.33 -40.46 9.55
C GLY A 336 -8.96 -41.85 9.37
N LYS A 337 -9.22 -42.28 8.14
CA LYS A 337 -9.68 -43.66 7.88
C LYS A 337 -8.50 -44.63 7.87
N ALA A 338 -8.73 -45.82 8.38
CA ALA A 338 -7.74 -46.91 8.38
C ALA A 338 -7.74 -47.67 7.05
N TRP A 339 -6.55 -47.93 6.53
CA TRP A 339 -6.35 -48.90 5.45
C TRP A 339 -5.96 -50.22 6.07
N ILE A 340 -6.79 -51.27 5.89
CA ILE A 340 -6.56 -52.60 6.44
C ILE A 340 -5.98 -53.50 5.33
N THR A 341 -4.80 -54.05 5.55
CA THR A 341 -4.15 -54.99 4.66
C THR A 341 -3.74 -56.24 5.42
N SER A 342 -3.76 -57.40 4.76
CA SER A 342 -3.24 -58.65 5.27
C SER A 342 -1.78 -58.88 4.80
N TYR A 343 -1.02 -59.66 5.57
CA TYR A 343 0.34 -60.08 5.21
C TYR A 343 0.53 -61.58 5.43
N ASP A 344 1.38 -62.16 4.61
CA ASP A 344 1.76 -63.56 4.72
C ASP A 344 3.17 -63.71 5.30
N THR A 345 3.42 -64.84 5.99
CA THR A 345 4.75 -65.20 6.49
C THR A 345 5.29 -66.40 5.71
N VAL A 346 6.55 -66.27 5.27
CA VAL A 346 7.26 -67.46 4.66
C VAL A 346 7.90 -68.29 5.75
N LEU A 347 8.18 -69.54 5.43
CA LEU A 347 8.75 -70.57 6.31
C LEU A 347 10.03 -70.22 7.09
N GLU A 348 10.69 -69.11 6.72
CA GLU A 348 11.87 -68.50 7.39
C GLU A 348 11.56 -67.27 8.29
N GLY A 349 10.30 -67.02 8.58
CA GLY A 349 9.90 -65.91 9.44
C GLY A 349 9.99 -64.52 8.80
N LYS A 350 10.22 -64.41 7.49
CA LYS A 350 10.18 -63.15 6.76
C LYS A 350 8.74 -62.78 6.39
N GLU A 351 8.29 -61.61 6.82
CA GLU A 351 6.98 -61.04 6.45
C GLU A 351 6.97 -60.61 4.98
N ILE A 352 6.01 -61.11 4.21
CA ILE A 352 5.73 -60.61 2.87
C ILE A 352 4.49 -59.72 2.94
N ARG A 353 4.69 -58.39 2.87
CA ARG A 353 3.61 -57.42 2.85
C ARG A 353 3.26 -57.10 1.41
N MET A 354 2.00 -57.32 1.02
CA MET A 354 1.54 -57.05 -0.35
C MET A 354 1.42 -55.61 -0.68
N VAL A 355 1.10 -54.72 0.30
CA VAL A 355 1.01 -53.29 0.16
C VAL A 355 1.70 -52.60 1.35
N ARG A 356 2.56 -51.68 1.08
CA ARG A 356 3.17 -50.79 2.09
C ARG A 356 2.89 -49.35 1.72
N VAL A 357 2.47 -48.57 2.70
CA VAL A 357 2.20 -47.15 2.53
C VAL A 357 3.16 -46.39 3.44
N TYR A 358 3.99 -45.59 2.86
CA TYR A 358 4.89 -44.68 3.58
C TYR A 358 4.41 -43.24 3.41
N ALA A 359 4.31 -42.50 4.50
CA ALA A 359 4.20 -41.09 4.40
C ALA A 359 5.56 -40.54 3.93
N LEU A 360 5.63 -40.00 2.75
CA LEU A 360 6.77 -39.18 2.34
C LEU A 360 6.74 -37.93 3.22
N GLY A 361 7.35 -38.06 4.41
CA GLY A 361 7.44 -36.94 5.34
C GLY A 361 8.19 -35.83 4.69
N ALA A 362 7.53 -34.69 4.51
CA ALA A 362 8.27 -33.46 4.53
C ALA A 362 8.93 -33.42 5.90
N ASP A 363 10.24 -33.61 5.95
CA ASP A 363 11.01 -33.31 7.15
C ASP A 363 10.59 -31.91 7.59
N LYS A 364 10.11 -31.79 8.83
CA LYS A 364 9.62 -30.50 9.39
C LYS A 364 10.68 -29.41 9.36
N LYS A 365 11.89 -29.71 8.94
CA LYS A 365 13.02 -28.81 8.80
C LYS A 365 13.32 -28.32 7.36
N GLU A 366 12.78 -28.99 6.32
CA GLU A 366 13.02 -28.55 4.92
C GLU A 366 12.19 -27.33 4.50
N GLY A 367 11.18 -26.95 5.26
CA GLY A 367 10.33 -25.79 4.96
C GLY A 367 10.84 -24.44 5.48
N GLY A 368 12.06 -24.34 6.03
CA GLY A 368 12.56 -23.13 6.64
C GLY A 368 11.73 -22.67 7.85
N ASN A 369 12.16 -21.59 8.52
CA ASN A 369 11.43 -20.99 9.64
C ASN A 369 10.44 -19.92 9.16
N TRP A 370 9.59 -20.27 8.20
CA TRP A 370 8.66 -19.37 7.48
C TRP A 370 7.89 -18.41 8.38
N SER A 371 7.69 -18.78 9.64
CA SER A 371 6.98 -17.91 10.59
C SER A 371 7.91 -16.81 11.13
N GLU A 372 9.18 -17.14 11.34
CA GLU A 372 10.21 -16.17 11.76
C GLU A 372 10.55 -15.23 10.61
N ASP A 373 10.81 -15.79 9.42
CA ASP A 373 11.11 -15.02 8.20
C ASP A 373 9.97 -14.04 7.86
N MET A 374 8.72 -14.49 8.01
CA MET A 374 7.55 -13.62 7.79
C MET A 374 7.46 -12.51 8.84
N GLY A 375 7.82 -12.80 10.10
CA GLY A 375 7.89 -11.81 11.17
C GLY A 375 9.00 -10.78 10.94
N GLU A 376 10.17 -11.24 10.49
CA GLU A 376 11.30 -10.37 10.16
C GLU A 376 10.97 -9.44 8.98
N ALA A 377 10.41 -9.99 7.89
CA ALA A 377 9.97 -9.21 6.76
C ALA A 377 8.88 -8.19 7.15
N ALA A 378 7.90 -8.58 7.96
CA ALA A 378 6.86 -7.67 8.43
C ALA A 378 7.44 -6.53 9.30
N ASN A 379 8.41 -6.83 10.18
CA ASN A 379 9.07 -5.84 11.01
C ASN A 379 9.92 -4.86 10.18
N SER A 380 10.63 -5.36 9.17
CA SER A 380 11.41 -4.54 8.25
C SER A 380 10.53 -3.57 7.46
N LEU A 381 9.36 -4.02 6.99
CA LEU A 381 8.37 -3.16 6.34
C LEU A 381 7.80 -2.11 7.31
N CYS A 382 7.49 -2.48 8.55
CA CYS A 382 7.06 -1.52 9.58
C CYS A 382 8.13 -0.46 9.86
N PHE A 383 9.39 -0.87 9.97
CA PHE A 383 10.51 0.04 10.19
C PHE A 383 10.64 1.05 9.04
N ALA A 384 10.64 0.59 7.78
CA ALA A 384 10.72 1.47 6.62
C ALA A 384 9.52 2.44 6.50
N MET A 385 8.34 2.02 6.99
CA MET A 385 7.14 2.86 7.04
C MET A 385 7.11 3.79 8.27
N GLY A 386 8.14 3.75 9.13
CA GLY A 386 8.23 4.57 10.34
C GLY A 386 7.15 4.25 11.38
N VAL A 387 6.75 2.98 11.48
CA VAL A 387 5.74 2.50 12.41
C VAL A 387 6.31 1.38 13.27
N HIS A 388 6.20 1.50 14.58
CA HIS A 388 6.59 0.41 15.47
C HIS A 388 5.56 -0.73 15.41
N PRO A 389 5.95 -2.01 15.27
CA PRO A 389 5.02 -3.13 15.13
C PRO A 389 3.95 -3.21 16.22
N ASN A 390 4.31 -2.88 17.47
CA ASN A 390 3.40 -2.87 18.61
C ASN A 390 2.24 -1.87 18.49
N MET A 391 2.36 -0.86 17.62
CA MET A 391 1.32 0.15 17.42
C MET A 391 0.23 -0.27 16.43
N VAL A 392 0.59 -1.10 15.45
CA VAL A 392 -0.36 -1.60 14.44
C VAL A 392 -1.01 -2.93 14.81
N GLY A 393 -0.67 -3.49 15.97
CA GLY A 393 -1.21 -4.75 16.45
C GLY A 393 -0.33 -5.94 16.14
N ALA A 394 -0.92 -7.15 16.04
CA ALA A 394 -0.18 -8.37 15.74
C ALA A 394 0.33 -8.36 14.30
N THR A 395 1.64 -8.26 14.13
CA THR A 395 2.26 -8.49 12.81
C THR A 395 2.22 -9.97 12.45
N PRO A 396 2.07 -10.32 11.17
CA PRO A 396 2.16 -11.69 10.72
C PRO A 396 3.50 -12.32 11.08
N GLY A 397 3.48 -13.59 11.48
CA GLY A 397 4.69 -14.32 11.86
C GLY A 397 4.88 -14.46 13.37
N LYS A 398 6.06 -14.93 13.78
CA LYS A 398 6.45 -15.11 15.18
C LYS A 398 7.19 -13.88 15.68
N THR A 399 6.47 -12.86 16.09
CA THR A 399 7.03 -11.65 16.69
C THR A 399 6.87 -11.66 18.21
N GLN A 400 7.93 -11.28 18.92
CA GLN A 400 7.82 -11.00 20.34
C GLN A 400 7.13 -9.66 20.50
N MET A 401 5.88 -9.67 20.95
CA MET A 401 5.16 -8.43 21.27
C MET A 401 5.33 -8.10 22.72
N ASN A 402 5.85 -6.93 23.01
CA ASN A 402 5.76 -6.36 24.34
C ASN A 402 4.33 -5.85 24.56
N ASN A 403 3.62 -6.41 25.56
CA ASN A 403 2.26 -6.01 25.91
C ASN A 403 2.20 -4.95 27.01
N SER A 404 3.33 -4.30 27.35
CA SER A 404 3.34 -3.21 28.31
C SER A 404 2.49 -2.03 27.83
N GLY A 405 1.52 -1.62 28.63
CA GLY A 405 0.68 -0.46 28.32
C GLY A 405 1.46 0.86 28.37
N SER A 406 2.51 0.95 29.20
CA SER A 406 3.41 2.11 29.28
C SER A 406 4.22 2.27 27.98
N ASP A 407 4.81 1.18 27.48
CA ASP A 407 5.58 1.18 26.26
C ASP A 407 4.75 1.64 25.05
N LYS A 408 3.55 1.10 24.89
CA LYS A 408 2.64 1.50 23.81
C LYS A 408 2.26 2.98 23.88
N ARG A 409 2.09 3.54 25.07
CA ARG A 409 1.79 4.95 25.28
C ARG A 409 2.96 5.84 24.91
N GLU A 410 4.16 5.50 25.37
CA GLU A 410 5.37 6.25 25.07
C GLU A 410 5.65 6.27 23.58
N LEU A 411 5.55 5.11 22.92
CA LEU A 411 5.68 5.01 21.46
C LEU A 411 4.64 5.86 20.70
N PHE A 412 3.39 5.84 21.17
CA PHE A 412 2.32 6.63 20.55
C PHE A 412 2.55 8.13 20.72
N ASN A 413 2.92 8.58 21.93
CA ASN A 413 3.22 9.97 22.19
C ASN A 413 4.45 10.45 21.40
N LEU A 414 5.49 9.62 21.31
CA LEU A 414 6.66 9.90 20.46
C LEU A 414 6.25 10.06 18.99
N LYS A 415 5.43 9.13 18.49
CA LYS A 415 4.93 9.18 17.11
C LYS A 415 4.15 10.45 16.86
N GLN A 416 3.27 10.86 17.76
CA GLN A 416 2.51 12.10 17.64
C GLN A 416 3.39 13.35 17.67
N ALA A 417 4.41 13.38 18.54
CA ALA A 417 5.35 14.50 18.59
C ALA A 417 6.05 14.73 17.24
N LEU A 418 6.33 13.68 16.49
CA LEU A 418 6.92 13.76 15.15
C LEU A 418 5.94 14.26 14.08
N GLU A 419 4.63 14.28 14.34
CA GLU A 419 3.62 14.78 13.40
C GLU A 419 3.55 16.31 13.33
N LYS A 420 4.17 17.03 14.28
CA LYS A 420 4.12 18.50 14.33
C LYS A 420 4.55 19.15 13.01
N ALA A 421 5.66 18.70 12.43
CA ALA A 421 6.16 19.23 11.15
C ALA A 421 5.17 19.00 9.99
N TRP A 422 4.46 17.86 10.00
CA TRP A 422 3.41 17.57 9.03
C TRP A 422 2.21 18.49 9.20
N HIS A 423 1.82 18.77 10.46
CA HIS A 423 0.74 19.70 10.79
C HIS A 423 1.05 21.11 10.34
N ASP A 424 2.30 21.56 10.49
CA ASP A 424 2.71 22.89 10.07
C ASP A 424 2.54 23.08 8.55
N VAL A 425 2.96 22.10 7.76
CA VAL A 425 2.77 22.10 6.30
C VAL A 425 1.28 21.97 5.92
N ALA A 426 0.56 21.04 6.58
CA ALA A 426 -0.85 20.80 6.29
C ALA A 426 -1.73 22.01 6.62
N SER A 427 -1.35 22.84 7.60
CA SER A 427 -2.14 24.00 8.03
C SER A 427 -2.02 25.22 7.11
N VAL A 428 -1.02 25.29 6.24
CA VAL A 428 -0.76 26.44 5.35
C VAL A 428 -2.02 26.92 4.60
N PRO A 429 -2.79 26.12 3.88
CA PRO A 429 -3.97 26.60 3.16
C PRO A 429 -5.04 27.18 4.08
N TYR A 430 -5.13 26.64 5.29
CA TYR A 430 -6.11 27.09 6.29
C TYR A 430 -5.71 28.45 6.88
N HIS A 431 -4.42 28.70 7.09
CA HIS A 431 -3.92 30.01 7.45
C HIS A 431 -4.17 31.05 6.35
N VAL A 432 -3.97 30.67 5.08
CA VAL A 432 -4.26 31.53 3.93
C VAL A 432 -5.72 31.98 3.92
N PHE A 433 -6.67 31.06 4.07
CA PHE A 433 -8.07 31.45 4.06
C PHE A 433 -8.49 32.22 5.32
N MET A 434 -7.94 31.87 6.50
CA MET A 434 -8.23 32.59 7.74
C MET A 434 -7.79 34.05 7.62
N HIS A 435 -6.57 34.28 7.14
CA HIS A 435 -6.03 35.61 6.95
C HIS A 435 -6.81 36.39 5.86
N PHE A 436 -7.14 35.71 4.76
CA PHE A 436 -7.93 36.33 3.69
C PHE A 436 -9.34 36.76 4.12
N MET A 437 -9.95 36.02 5.04
CA MET A 437 -11.28 36.30 5.60
C MET A 437 -11.22 37.26 6.79
N GLY A 438 -10.03 37.64 7.27
CA GLY A 438 -9.85 38.47 8.48
C GLY A 438 -10.27 37.71 9.77
N TRP A 439 -10.23 36.41 9.75
CA TRP A 439 -10.57 35.57 10.91
C TRP A 439 -9.37 35.28 11.79
N ASP A 440 -8.16 35.42 11.31
CA ASP A 440 -6.90 35.23 12.02
C ASP A 440 -6.73 36.21 13.21
N GLU A 441 -7.42 37.36 13.20
CA GLU A 441 -7.48 38.29 14.35
C GLU A 441 -8.34 37.74 15.50
N LYS A 442 -9.28 36.80 15.20
CA LYS A 442 -10.28 36.28 16.13
C LYS A 442 -10.03 34.85 16.57
N PHE A 443 -9.44 34.05 15.70
CA PHE A 443 -9.35 32.61 15.88
C PHE A 443 -7.94 32.08 15.58
N ASP A 444 -7.56 31.06 16.34
CA ASP A 444 -6.36 30.25 16.11
C ASP A 444 -6.76 28.88 15.53
N ILE A 445 -5.92 28.35 14.65
CA ILE A 445 -6.03 26.99 14.13
C ILE A 445 -5.13 26.08 14.95
N LYS A 446 -5.69 24.99 15.44
CA LYS A 446 -4.93 23.93 16.12
C LYS A 446 -5.33 22.56 15.57
N ILE A 447 -4.38 21.65 15.57
CA ILE A 447 -4.59 20.22 15.31
C ILE A 447 -4.16 19.52 16.61
N PRO A 448 -5.10 19.34 17.57
CA PRO A 448 -4.75 18.79 18.87
C PRO A 448 -4.33 17.33 18.73
N MET A 449 -3.30 16.95 19.48
CA MET A 449 -2.84 15.59 19.58
C MET A 449 -3.71 14.79 20.56
N ILE A 450 -3.76 13.48 20.39
CA ILE A 450 -4.45 12.58 21.30
C ILE A 450 -3.46 12.18 22.40
N GLU A 451 -3.69 12.61 23.62
CA GLU A 451 -2.89 12.18 24.76
C GLU A 451 -3.44 10.89 25.35
N MET A 452 -2.60 9.86 25.44
CA MET A 452 -2.95 8.62 26.12
C MET A 452 -2.50 8.68 27.57
N THR A 453 -3.44 8.67 28.51
CA THR A 453 -3.18 8.70 29.96
C THR A 453 -3.28 7.30 30.60
N THR A 454 -2.66 7.08 31.77
CA THR A 454 -2.82 5.83 32.54
C THR A 454 -4.17 5.79 33.24
N LEU A 455 -4.74 4.59 33.35
CA LEU A 455 -5.92 4.33 34.17
C LEU A 455 -5.63 4.39 35.70
N ASP A 456 -4.36 4.30 36.07
CA ASP A 456 -3.92 4.39 37.48
C ASP A 456 -3.93 5.84 37.97
N LYS A 457 -5.06 6.50 37.96
CA LYS A 457 -5.22 7.80 38.57
C LYS A 457 -6.17 7.72 39.75
N ASN A 458 -5.64 8.22 40.86
CA ASN A 458 -6.41 8.51 42.07
C ASN A 458 -7.75 9.18 41.73
N GLU A 459 -8.79 8.85 42.48
CA GLU A 459 -10.18 9.31 42.31
C GLU A 459 -10.37 10.85 42.33
N GLU A 460 -9.31 11.65 42.48
CA GLU A 460 -9.36 13.11 42.53
C GLU A 460 -8.99 13.85 41.25
N MET A 461 -8.74 13.17 40.14
CA MET A 461 -8.49 13.86 38.86
C MET A 461 -9.74 13.92 38.01
N GLU A 462 -10.41 15.05 38.05
CA GLU A 462 -11.38 15.47 37.07
C GLU A 462 -10.81 15.26 35.64
N VAL A 463 -11.54 14.54 34.84
CA VAL A 463 -11.28 14.42 33.39
C VAL A 463 -11.47 15.83 32.81
N LYS A 464 -10.40 16.59 32.67
CA LYS A 464 -10.42 17.76 31.80
C LYS A 464 -10.61 17.27 30.40
N THR A 465 -11.84 17.24 29.96
CA THR A 465 -12.19 17.23 28.52
C THR A 465 -11.65 18.52 27.93
N GLN A 466 -10.47 18.43 27.33
CA GLN A 466 -9.93 19.48 26.48
C GLN A 466 -10.61 19.48 25.13
#